data_8901ca62688b1dd4ed03492e659070bc
#
_entry.id   8901ca62688b1dd4ed03492e659070bc
#
_cell.length_a   1.000
_cell.length_b   1.000
_cell.length_c   1.000
_cell.angle_alpha   90.00
_cell.angle_beta   90.00
_cell.angle_gamma   90.00
#
_symmetry.space_group_name_H-M   'P 1'
#
loop_
_entity.id
_entity.type
_entity.pdbx_description
1 polymer ?
#
loop_
_entity_poly.entity_id
_entity_poly.type
_entity_poly.pdbx_seq_one_letter_code
_entity_poly.pdbx_strand_id
1 'polypeptide(L)'
;DPIADAHAKAHACDPVSAFGGVIAANRTVTAGMARTVAGIFTEVVIAPGFEDEAVEILSKKKNIRLLALPEGYGRYPSEIRQVSGGVLVQMSDRVDAEGDNPANWTLAAGEAADAETLADLAFAWTACRAAKSNAILLANHGAAVGIGMGQVNRVDSCKLAVERANSLGVAVDSDVDGAG
;
A
#
# COMPACT_ATOMS: atom_id res chain seq x y z
N ASP A 1 -5.19 7.77 -15.58
CA ASP A 1 -4.35 8.51 -14.63
C ASP A 1 -3.71 7.53 -13.65
N PRO A 2 -2.41 7.18 -13.85
CA PRO A 2 -1.79 6.10 -13.09
C PRO A 2 -1.82 6.28 -11.57
N ILE A 3 -1.74 7.51 -11.05
CA ILE A 3 -1.76 7.73 -9.60
C ILE A 3 -3.19 7.66 -9.04
N ALA A 4 -4.19 8.07 -9.82
CA ALA A 4 -5.60 7.89 -9.45
C ALA A 4 -5.98 6.40 -9.43
N ASP A 5 -5.52 5.63 -10.41
CA ASP A 5 -5.75 4.19 -10.49
C ASP A 5 -5.06 3.44 -9.33
N ALA A 6 -3.82 3.82 -9.01
CA ALA A 6 -3.11 3.27 -7.86
C ALA A 6 -3.84 3.56 -6.54
N HIS A 7 -4.38 4.76 -6.36
CA HIS A 7 -5.18 5.10 -5.19
C HIS A 7 -6.48 4.28 -5.15
N ALA A 8 -7.18 4.15 -6.28
CA ALA A 8 -8.42 3.38 -6.36
C ALA A 8 -8.18 1.90 -5.98
N LYS A 9 -7.13 1.27 -6.51
CA LYS A 9 -6.72 -0.08 -6.16
C LYS A 9 -6.37 -0.23 -4.67
N ALA A 10 -5.58 0.71 -4.12
CA ALA A 10 -5.22 0.68 -2.71
C ALA A 10 -6.44 0.83 -1.79
N HIS A 11 -7.37 1.72 -2.14
CA HIS A 11 -8.61 1.92 -1.40
C HIS A 11 -9.52 0.69 -1.45
N ALA A 12 -9.61 0.04 -2.61
CA ALA A 12 -10.47 -1.13 -2.81
C ALA A 12 -10.06 -2.34 -1.94
N CYS A 13 -8.80 -2.41 -1.49
CA CYS A 13 -8.33 -3.49 -0.61
C CYS A 13 -9.11 -3.55 0.72
N ASP A 14 -9.42 -2.38 1.31
CA ASP A 14 -10.25 -2.27 2.52
C ASP A 14 -10.88 -0.88 2.61
N PRO A 15 -11.98 -0.62 1.92
CA PRO A 15 -12.62 0.70 1.90
C PRO A 15 -13.29 1.05 3.23
N VAL A 16 -13.57 0.07 4.08
CA VAL A 16 -14.19 0.28 5.39
C VAL A 16 -13.17 0.86 6.37
N SER A 17 -11.98 0.27 6.46
CA SER A 17 -10.92 0.72 7.37
C SER A 17 -10.22 1.99 6.87
N ALA A 18 -10.37 2.36 5.59
CA ALA A 18 -9.77 3.55 5.02
C ALA A 18 -10.43 4.87 5.49
N PHE A 19 -11.57 4.81 6.18
CA PHE A 19 -12.23 5.97 6.74
C PHE A 19 -11.36 6.67 7.80
N GLY A 20 -11.07 7.97 7.60
CA GLY A 20 -10.16 8.73 8.47
C GLY A 20 -8.68 8.38 8.25
N GLY A 21 -8.33 7.85 7.08
CA GLY A 21 -7.00 7.36 6.77
C GLY A 21 -5.97 8.43 6.46
N VAL A 22 -4.73 7.97 6.38
CA VAL A 22 -3.55 8.71 5.91
C VAL A 22 -3.11 8.09 4.59
N ILE A 23 -3.03 8.90 3.55
CA ILE A 23 -2.63 8.47 2.21
C ILE A 23 -1.21 8.97 1.93
N ALA A 24 -0.31 8.05 1.55
CA ALA A 24 1.01 8.38 1.07
C ALA A 24 1.13 8.02 -0.42
N ALA A 25 1.51 8.99 -1.24
CA ALA A 25 1.80 8.79 -2.65
C ALA A 25 3.30 9.01 -2.93
N ASN A 26 3.86 8.24 -3.85
CA ASN A 26 5.25 8.38 -4.27
C ASN A 26 5.40 9.23 -5.56
N ARG A 27 4.32 9.85 -6.00
CA ARG A 27 4.26 10.73 -7.16
C ARG A 27 3.39 11.94 -6.84
N THR A 28 3.47 12.96 -7.69
CA THR A 28 2.59 14.13 -7.62
C THR A 28 1.12 13.71 -7.65
N VAL A 29 0.34 14.22 -6.72
CA VAL A 29 -1.11 14.01 -6.66
C VAL A 29 -1.76 14.83 -7.76
N THR A 30 -2.45 14.14 -8.67
CA THR A 30 -3.17 14.77 -9.78
C THR A 30 -4.58 15.18 -9.38
N ALA A 31 -5.20 16.03 -10.19
CA ALA A 31 -6.61 16.37 -10.05
C ALA A 31 -7.52 15.12 -10.12
N GLY A 32 -7.15 14.12 -10.93
CA GLY A 32 -7.85 12.83 -11.02
C GLY A 32 -7.88 12.10 -9.68
N MET A 33 -6.71 11.92 -9.07
CA MET A 33 -6.59 11.31 -7.74
C MET A 33 -7.32 12.14 -6.68
N ALA A 34 -7.18 13.48 -6.72
CA ALA A 34 -7.83 14.36 -5.77
C ALA A 34 -9.36 14.22 -5.75
N ARG A 35 -9.98 14.01 -6.93
CA ARG A 35 -11.44 13.77 -7.02
C ARG A 35 -11.85 12.47 -6.33
N THR A 36 -11.08 11.39 -6.45
CA THR A 36 -11.38 10.13 -5.75
C THR A 36 -11.19 10.28 -4.25
N VAL A 37 -10.08 10.89 -3.80
CA VAL A 37 -9.82 11.18 -2.38
C VAL A 37 -10.90 12.07 -1.77
N ALA A 38 -11.38 13.08 -2.50
CA ALA A 38 -12.40 13.99 -2.00
C ALA A 38 -13.73 13.32 -1.65
N GLY A 39 -14.02 12.15 -2.21
CA GLY A 39 -15.21 11.34 -1.88
C GLY A 39 -15.12 10.60 -0.54
N ILE A 40 -13.91 10.50 0.04
CA ILE A 40 -13.61 9.67 1.21
C ILE A 40 -13.18 10.59 2.36
N PHE A 41 -13.60 10.30 3.59
CA PHE A 41 -13.06 11.01 4.74
C PHE A 41 -11.59 10.62 4.92
N THR A 42 -10.70 11.59 4.64
CA THR A 42 -9.24 11.44 4.69
C THR A 42 -8.67 12.55 5.57
N GLU A 43 -7.77 12.21 6.48
CA GLU A 43 -7.17 13.19 7.38
C GLU A 43 -5.90 13.82 6.82
N VAL A 44 -5.06 13.01 6.16
CA VAL A 44 -3.75 13.45 5.65
C VAL A 44 -3.49 12.86 4.28
N VAL A 45 -2.98 13.67 3.37
CA VAL A 45 -2.34 13.21 2.14
C VAL A 45 -0.91 13.72 2.10
N ILE A 46 0.05 12.82 1.94
CA ILE A 46 1.48 13.14 1.82
C ILE A 46 2.00 12.69 0.47
N ALA A 47 2.71 13.56 -0.24
CA ALA A 47 3.25 13.29 -1.58
C ALA A 47 4.45 14.18 -1.89
N PRO A 48 5.24 13.87 -2.93
CA PRO A 48 6.29 14.78 -3.41
C PRO A 48 5.77 16.13 -3.90
N GLY A 49 4.50 16.18 -4.34
CA GLY A 49 3.87 17.41 -4.80
C GLY A 49 2.38 17.20 -5.08
N PHE A 50 1.73 18.28 -5.45
CA PHE A 50 0.31 18.33 -5.79
C PHE A 50 0.14 19.24 -7.01
N GLU A 51 -0.70 18.86 -7.96
CA GLU A 51 -1.17 19.80 -9.00
C GLU A 51 -2.02 20.90 -8.36
N ASP A 52 -2.01 22.10 -8.94
CA ASP A 52 -2.79 23.24 -8.40
C ASP A 52 -4.28 22.90 -8.28
N GLU A 53 -4.85 22.28 -9.31
CA GLU A 53 -6.24 21.82 -9.29
C GLU A 53 -6.50 20.77 -8.19
N ALA A 54 -5.54 19.90 -7.92
CA ALA A 54 -5.64 18.91 -6.83
C ALA A 54 -5.71 19.61 -5.47
N VAL A 55 -4.90 20.65 -5.27
CA VAL A 55 -4.95 21.48 -4.06
C VAL A 55 -6.30 22.17 -3.93
N GLU A 56 -6.83 22.76 -5.02
CA GLU A 56 -8.13 23.40 -5.01
C GLU A 56 -9.27 22.44 -4.64
N ILE A 57 -9.25 21.22 -5.18
CA ILE A 57 -10.26 20.19 -4.89
C ILE A 57 -10.20 19.79 -3.41
N LEU A 58 -9.02 19.44 -2.92
CA LEU A 58 -8.83 18.90 -1.57
C LEU A 58 -8.99 19.97 -0.48
N SER A 59 -8.60 21.22 -0.74
CA SER A 59 -8.75 22.34 0.20
C SER A 59 -10.21 22.68 0.53
N LYS A 60 -11.17 22.21 -0.27
CA LYS A 60 -12.60 22.32 0.05
C LYS A 60 -13.00 21.43 1.24
N LYS A 61 -12.15 20.46 1.60
CA LYS A 61 -12.36 19.59 2.77
C LYS A 61 -11.72 20.22 4.00
N LYS A 62 -12.55 20.65 4.95
CA LYS A 62 -12.15 21.48 6.10
C LYS A 62 -11.03 20.92 6.97
N ASN A 63 -10.91 19.59 7.06
CA ASN A 63 -10.02 18.94 8.02
C ASN A 63 -8.87 18.14 7.38
N ILE A 64 -8.74 18.16 6.06
CA ILE A 64 -7.65 17.47 5.37
C ILE A 64 -6.33 18.25 5.52
N ARG A 65 -5.23 17.55 5.66
CA ARG A 65 -3.89 18.13 5.68
C ARG A 65 -3.12 17.62 4.48
N LEU A 66 -2.62 18.52 3.67
CA LEU A 66 -1.80 18.22 2.51
C LEU A 66 -0.33 18.48 2.88
N LEU A 67 0.50 17.45 2.82
CA LEU A 67 1.92 17.53 3.16
C LEU A 67 2.76 17.27 1.91
N ALA A 68 3.44 18.32 1.41
CA ALA A 68 4.42 18.16 0.35
C ALA A 68 5.77 17.79 0.97
N LEU A 69 6.38 16.73 0.47
CA LEU A 69 7.72 16.33 0.86
C LEU A 69 8.76 17.27 0.23
N PRO A 70 9.77 17.72 0.97
CA PRO A 70 10.83 18.52 0.40
C PRO A 70 11.62 17.71 -0.65
N GLU A 71 12.17 18.40 -1.62
CA GLU A 71 13.07 17.80 -2.61
C GLU A 71 14.24 17.11 -1.88
N GLY A 72 14.60 15.91 -2.35
CA GLY A 72 15.67 15.12 -1.75
C GLY A 72 15.31 14.49 -0.39
N TYR A 73 14.04 14.52 0.03
CA TYR A 73 13.62 13.83 1.23
C TYR A 73 13.98 12.35 1.16
N GLY A 74 14.71 11.88 2.16
CA GLY A 74 15.10 10.49 2.29
C GLY A 74 14.95 9.99 3.73
N ARG A 75 14.91 8.69 3.89
CA ARG A 75 14.90 8.08 5.22
C ARG A 75 16.26 8.25 5.89
N TYR A 76 16.25 8.48 7.19
CA TYR A 76 17.46 8.39 7.99
C TYR A 76 18.04 6.97 7.91
N PRO A 77 19.38 6.83 7.93
CA PRO A 77 20.02 5.50 7.85
C PRO A 77 19.76 4.63 9.08
N SER A 78 19.35 5.21 10.18
CA SER A 78 19.03 4.51 11.42
C SER A 78 17.78 5.06 12.08
N GLU A 79 17.12 4.22 12.84
CA GLU A 79 15.95 4.55 13.66
C GLU A 79 16.30 4.40 15.13
N ILE A 80 15.78 5.32 15.94
CA ILE A 80 15.95 5.31 17.38
C ILE A 80 14.57 5.15 18.04
N ARG A 81 14.47 4.20 18.96
CA ARG A 81 13.28 4.02 19.78
C ARG A 81 13.64 4.15 21.25
N GLN A 82 13.03 5.09 21.93
CA GLN A 82 13.15 5.21 23.37
C GLN A 82 12.42 4.07 24.07
N VAL A 83 13.09 3.44 25.00
CA VAL A 83 12.54 2.41 25.89
C VAL A 83 12.84 2.76 27.35
N SER A 84 12.19 2.08 28.30
CA SER A 84 12.51 2.28 29.72
C SER A 84 13.97 1.94 30.00
N GLY A 85 14.74 2.91 30.49
CA GLY A 85 16.14 2.75 30.86
C GLY A 85 17.14 2.90 29.68
N GLY A 86 16.70 3.27 28.47
CA GLY A 86 17.64 3.44 27.37
C GLY A 86 16.99 3.73 26.02
N VAL A 87 17.74 3.45 24.96
CA VAL A 87 17.29 3.57 23.58
C VAL A 87 17.67 2.33 22.78
N LEU A 88 16.82 1.94 21.86
CA LEU A 88 17.14 0.97 20.81
C LEU A 88 17.55 1.71 19.57
N VAL A 89 18.67 1.33 18.98
CA VAL A 89 19.13 1.86 17.69
C VAL A 89 19.20 0.72 16.69
N GLN A 90 18.59 0.90 15.54
CA GLN A 90 18.61 -0.08 14.46
C GLN A 90 18.81 0.61 13.11
N MET A 91 19.32 -0.13 12.14
CA MET A 91 19.31 0.31 10.74
C MET A 91 17.86 0.46 10.28
N SER A 92 17.59 1.53 9.52
CA SER A 92 16.25 1.70 8.92
C SER A 92 15.98 0.54 7.97
N ASP A 93 14.77 0.01 8.05
CA ASP A 93 14.36 -1.07 7.16
C ASP A 93 14.26 -0.56 5.72
N ARG A 94 14.91 -1.26 4.80
CA ARG A 94 14.94 -0.95 3.37
C ARG A 94 14.69 -2.23 2.57
N VAL A 95 14.09 -2.07 1.39
CA VAL A 95 13.96 -3.15 0.42
C VAL A 95 15.17 -3.08 -0.50
N ASP A 96 16.35 -3.42 0.03
CA ASP A 96 17.64 -3.31 -0.65
C ASP A 96 18.58 -4.50 -0.36
N ALA A 97 18.10 -5.55 0.30
CA ALA A 97 18.84 -6.79 0.46
C ALA A 97 18.87 -7.57 -0.88
N GLU A 98 19.90 -8.43 -1.04
CA GLU A 98 20.03 -9.26 -2.25
C GLU A 98 18.78 -10.11 -2.51
N GLY A 99 18.16 -10.66 -1.46
CA GLY A 99 16.93 -11.44 -1.53
C GLY A 99 15.66 -10.64 -1.81
N ASP A 100 15.71 -9.31 -1.74
CA ASP A 100 14.57 -8.44 -2.07
C ASP A 100 14.41 -8.24 -3.59
N ASN A 101 15.45 -8.57 -4.37
CA ASN A 101 15.40 -8.49 -5.83
C ASN A 101 14.82 -9.79 -6.40
N PRO A 102 13.64 -9.76 -7.08
CA PRO A 102 13.04 -10.96 -7.68
C PRO A 102 13.95 -11.69 -8.68
N ALA A 103 14.90 -11.01 -9.31
CA ALA A 103 15.86 -11.62 -10.22
C ALA A 103 16.79 -12.63 -9.52
N ASN A 104 16.92 -12.53 -8.20
CA ASN A 104 17.73 -13.42 -7.38
C ASN A 104 16.92 -14.58 -6.75
N TRP A 105 15.61 -14.62 -6.99
CA TRP A 105 14.76 -15.67 -6.44
C TRP A 105 14.97 -16.98 -7.20
N THR A 106 14.97 -18.08 -6.47
CA THR A 106 15.09 -19.43 -7.02
C THR A 106 13.83 -20.23 -6.78
N LEU A 107 13.39 -20.96 -7.80
CA LEU A 107 12.25 -21.86 -7.67
C LEU A 107 12.63 -23.02 -6.74
N ALA A 108 12.00 -23.09 -5.58
CA ALA A 108 12.24 -24.13 -4.60
C ALA A 108 11.36 -25.37 -4.80
N ALA A 109 10.14 -25.19 -5.27
CA ALA A 109 9.17 -26.26 -5.49
C ALA A 109 8.03 -25.78 -6.41
N GLY A 110 7.33 -26.71 -7.05
CA GLY A 110 6.20 -26.45 -7.93
C GLY A 110 6.61 -26.04 -9.35
N GLU A 111 5.69 -25.44 -10.08
CA GLU A 111 5.92 -24.90 -11.41
C GLU A 111 6.39 -23.45 -11.34
N ALA A 112 7.15 -23.03 -12.36
CA ALA A 112 7.60 -21.64 -12.45
C ALA A 112 6.41 -20.70 -12.64
N ALA A 113 6.37 -19.61 -11.87
CA ALA A 113 5.39 -18.55 -12.07
C ALA A 113 5.63 -17.87 -13.43
N ASP A 114 4.56 -17.49 -14.10
CA ASP A 114 4.65 -16.65 -15.28
C ASP A 114 5.05 -15.21 -14.90
N ALA A 115 5.27 -14.36 -15.91
CA ALA A 115 5.77 -13.02 -15.70
C ALA A 115 4.79 -12.12 -14.91
N GLU A 116 3.50 -12.31 -15.08
CA GLU A 116 2.45 -11.56 -14.40
C GLU A 116 2.39 -11.95 -12.92
N THR A 117 2.32 -13.24 -12.64
CA THR A 117 2.37 -13.78 -11.27
C THR A 117 3.65 -13.35 -10.55
N LEU A 118 4.80 -13.38 -11.25
CA LEU A 118 6.07 -12.95 -10.66
C LEU A 118 6.06 -11.46 -10.31
N ALA A 119 5.45 -10.62 -11.16
CA ALA A 119 5.29 -9.20 -10.88
C ALA A 119 4.39 -8.96 -9.64
N ASP A 120 3.30 -9.70 -9.50
CA ASP A 120 2.43 -9.64 -8.32
C ASP A 120 3.13 -10.13 -7.05
N LEU A 121 3.96 -11.18 -7.13
CA LEU A 121 4.78 -11.63 -6.01
C LEU A 121 5.79 -10.56 -5.57
N ALA A 122 6.44 -9.88 -6.52
CA ALA A 122 7.37 -8.78 -6.24
C ALA A 122 6.66 -7.58 -5.59
N PHE A 123 5.46 -7.25 -6.08
CA PHE A 123 4.60 -6.24 -5.47
C PHE A 123 4.21 -6.64 -4.04
N ALA A 124 3.73 -7.88 -3.85
CA ALA A 124 3.33 -8.39 -2.54
C ALA A 124 4.49 -8.37 -1.54
N TRP A 125 5.69 -8.78 -1.96
CA TRP A 125 6.91 -8.70 -1.16
C TRP A 125 7.18 -7.29 -0.66
N THR A 126 7.15 -6.33 -1.58
CA THR A 126 7.40 -4.91 -1.26
C THR A 126 6.33 -4.33 -0.34
N ALA A 127 5.06 -4.62 -0.61
CA ALA A 127 3.93 -4.07 0.15
C ALA A 127 3.81 -4.71 1.55
N CYS A 128 4.10 -6.01 1.68
CA CYS A 128 4.01 -6.73 2.96
C CYS A 128 4.96 -6.19 4.02
N ARG A 129 6.05 -5.54 3.63
CA ARG A 129 6.97 -4.85 4.55
C ARG A 129 6.26 -3.84 5.47
N ALA A 130 5.22 -3.17 4.99
CA ALA A 130 4.45 -2.21 5.77
C ALA A 130 3.43 -2.86 6.72
N ALA A 131 3.12 -4.13 6.54
CA ALA A 131 2.15 -4.85 7.35
C ALA A 131 2.76 -5.35 8.67
N LYS A 132 2.00 -5.22 9.75
CA LYS A 132 2.44 -5.69 11.07
C LYS A 132 2.47 -7.22 11.15
N SER A 133 3.57 -7.75 11.65
CA SER A 133 3.79 -9.19 11.88
C SER A 133 2.78 -9.76 12.92
N ASN A 134 2.36 -11.02 12.87
CA ASN A 134 2.51 -11.88 11.69
C ASN A 134 1.60 -11.36 10.58
N ALA A 135 2.09 -11.33 9.36
CA ALA A 135 1.36 -10.78 8.23
C ALA A 135 1.41 -11.72 7.02
N ILE A 136 0.29 -11.79 6.31
CA ILE A 136 0.15 -12.37 4.97
C ILE A 136 -0.54 -11.32 4.10
N LEU A 137 0.01 -11.08 2.92
CA LEU A 137 -0.57 -10.18 1.93
C LEU A 137 -0.79 -10.95 0.63
N LEU A 138 -1.99 -10.83 0.10
CA LEU A 138 -2.37 -11.35 -1.22
C LEU A 138 -2.41 -10.20 -2.20
N ALA A 139 -1.85 -10.43 -3.39
CA ALA A 139 -1.81 -9.44 -4.47
C ALA A 139 -2.39 -10.02 -5.75
N ASN A 140 -2.99 -9.15 -6.56
CA ASN A 140 -3.49 -9.45 -7.89
C ASN A 140 -3.45 -8.19 -8.76
N HIS A 141 -2.91 -8.28 -9.98
CA HIS A 141 -2.78 -7.18 -10.94
C HIS A 141 -2.16 -5.90 -10.34
N GLY A 142 -1.08 -6.07 -9.56
CA GLY A 142 -0.36 -4.97 -8.91
C GLY A 142 -1.14 -4.25 -7.81
N ALA A 143 -2.10 -4.93 -7.19
CA ALA A 143 -2.88 -4.43 -6.07
C ALA A 143 -2.87 -5.41 -4.90
N ALA A 144 -2.87 -4.92 -3.66
CA ALA A 144 -3.20 -5.74 -2.51
C ALA A 144 -4.71 -6.01 -2.51
N VAL A 145 -5.10 -7.28 -2.42
CA VAL A 145 -6.51 -7.70 -2.43
C VAL A 145 -6.96 -8.28 -1.09
N GLY A 146 -6.04 -8.65 -0.22
CA GLY A 146 -6.35 -9.12 1.13
C GLY A 146 -5.12 -9.08 2.01
N ILE A 147 -5.25 -8.53 3.21
CA ILE A 147 -4.15 -8.41 4.18
C ILE A 147 -4.63 -8.93 5.53
N GLY A 148 -3.98 -9.99 6.01
CA GLY A 148 -4.06 -10.43 7.40
C GLY A 148 -2.80 -10.00 8.13
N MET A 149 -2.92 -9.16 9.16
CA MET A 149 -1.78 -8.62 9.88
C MET A 149 -2.02 -8.49 11.37
N GLY A 150 -0.93 -8.39 12.14
CA GLY A 150 -0.99 -8.22 13.58
C GLY A 150 -1.49 -9.44 14.33
N GLN A 151 -1.49 -10.61 13.69
CA GLN A 151 -2.00 -11.84 14.27
C GLN A 151 -0.94 -12.57 15.09
N VAL A 152 -1.39 -13.34 16.09
CA VAL A 152 -0.51 -14.11 16.97
C VAL A 152 0.20 -15.26 16.26
N ASN A 153 -0.34 -15.74 15.14
CA ASN A 153 0.27 -16.78 14.33
C ASN A 153 0.00 -16.58 12.84
N ARG A 154 0.78 -17.29 11.99
CA ARG A 154 0.71 -17.16 10.53
C ARG A 154 -0.56 -17.75 9.93
N VAL A 155 -1.11 -18.78 10.56
CA VAL A 155 -2.33 -19.45 10.09
C VAL A 155 -3.52 -18.49 10.16
N ASP A 156 -3.65 -17.78 11.28
CA ASP A 156 -4.72 -16.78 11.43
C ASP A 156 -4.53 -15.60 10.49
N SER A 157 -3.29 -15.16 10.26
CA SER A 157 -2.98 -14.14 9.25
C SER A 157 -3.40 -14.59 7.84
N CYS A 158 -3.13 -15.86 7.50
CA CYS A 158 -3.52 -16.41 6.20
C CYS A 158 -5.03 -16.47 6.04
N LYS A 159 -5.74 -17.00 7.03
CA LYS A 159 -7.21 -17.05 7.03
C LYS A 159 -7.82 -15.67 6.87
N LEU A 160 -7.32 -14.69 7.64
CA LEU A 160 -7.80 -13.31 7.58
C LEU A 160 -7.53 -12.66 6.22
N ALA A 161 -6.35 -12.90 5.62
CA ALA A 161 -6.04 -12.38 4.29
C ALA A 161 -7.00 -12.94 3.23
N VAL A 162 -7.26 -14.25 3.25
CA VAL A 162 -8.20 -14.91 2.33
C VAL A 162 -9.63 -14.44 2.55
N GLU A 163 -10.08 -14.33 3.80
CA GLU A 163 -11.42 -13.83 4.12
C GLU A 163 -11.62 -12.41 3.59
N ARG A 164 -10.64 -11.53 3.79
CA ARG A 164 -10.70 -10.14 3.29
C ARG A 164 -10.65 -10.07 1.77
N ALA A 165 -9.81 -10.87 1.12
CA ALA A 165 -9.79 -10.93 -0.34
C ALA A 165 -11.14 -11.33 -0.93
N ASN A 166 -11.84 -12.28 -0.29
CA ASN A 166 -13.14 -12.76 -0.76
C ASN A 166 -14.32 -11.86 -0.37
N SER A 167 -14.18 -11.01 0.65
CA SER A 167 -15.29 -10.17 1.14
C SER A 167 -15.16 -8.70 0.74
N LEU A 168 -13.95 -8.17 0.63
CA LEU A 168 -13.67 -6.75 0.36
C LEU A 168 -13.05 -6.54 -1.02
N GLY A 169 -12.19 -7.47 -1.48
CA GLY A 169 -11.46 -7.37 -2.75
C GLY A 169 -12.31 -7.63 -4.01
N VAL A 170 -13.51 -8.16 -3.86
CA VAL A 170 -14.39 -8.52 -5.00
C VAL A 170 -14.97 -7.28 -5.73
N ALA A 171 -14.86 -6.10 -5.15
CA ALA A 171 -15.36 -4.87 -5.78
C ALA A 171 -14.53 -4.39 -7.00
N VAL A 172 -13.43 -5.05 -7.34
CA VAL A 172 -12.56 -4.66 -8.47
C VAL A 172 -12.93 -5.40 -9.76
N ASP A 173 -13.65 -6.52 -9.68
CA ASP A 173 -13.96 -7.38 -10.83
C ASP A 173 -15.41 -7.33 -11.32
N SER A 174 -16.27 -6.45 -10.79
CA SER A 174 -17.68 -6.42 -11.22
C SER A 174 -17.94 -5.79 -12.59
N ASP A 175 -16.93 -5.24 -13.26
CA ASP A 175 -17.09 -4.56 -14.56
C ASP A 175 -16.48 -5.31 -15.77
N VAL A 176 -16.00 -6.55 -15.62
CA VAL A 176 -15.35 -7.28 -16.73
C VAL A 176 -16.26 -8.31 -17.41
N ASP A 177 -17.40 -8.68 -16.85
CA ASP A 177 -18.34 -9.62 -17.46
C ASP A 177 -19.66 -8.98 -17.91
N GLY A 178 -19.56 -8.00 -18.79
CA GLY A 178 -20.70 -7.35 -19.44
C GLY A 178 -20.62 -7.33 -20.96
N ALA A 179 -19.94 -8.30 -21.61
CA ALA A 179 -19.99 -8.43 -23.06
C ALA A 179 -19.79 -9.90 -23.49
N GLY A 180 -20.88 -10.59 -23.68
CA GLY A 180 -20.91 -11.95 -24.25
C GLY A 180 -22.30 -12.42 -24.48
#